data_e03db95b8f77015b3c6de8f441f71a9b
#
_entry.id   e03db95b8f77015b3c6de8f441f71a9b
#
_cell.length_a   1.000
_cell.length_b   1.000
_cell.length_c   1.000
_cell.angle_alpha   90.00
_cell.angle_beta   90.00
_cell.angle_gamma   90.00
#
_symmetry.space_group_name_H-M   'P 1'
#
loop_
_entity.id
_entity.type
_entity.pdbx_description
1 polymer ?
#
loop_
_entity_poly.entity_id
_entity_poly.type
_entity_poly.pdbx_seq_one_letter_code
_entity_poly.pdbx_strand_id
1 'polypeptide(L)'
;DHNRDVMLKRAQTILSDSNASKYVWGTGFHWYNGDHFDEVKKVHDMFPNKNLIFTEGCQENGPHIGSWDLGERYATSIINDLNRWTRAWLDWNLILDEKGGPNHVGNYCSAPIIYDTSKNEVLYQSSFYYIGHFSRFIKRGHHVIESILSTDDLLSLSSIDHEGKINTIIMNKEEKDQTLKVKYNDSKINLVVPKRSIITLIKNK
;
A
#
# COMPACT_ATOMS: atom_id res chain seq x y z
N ASP A 1 -3.61 -10.63 -14.60
CA ASP A 1 -3.08 -10.38 -13.26
C ASP A 1 -2.94 -11.67 -12.45
N HIS A 2 -2.22 -11.63 -11.36
CA HIS A 2 -2.03 -12.68 -10.35
C HIS A 2 -1.08 -12.17 -9.26
N ASN A 3 -0.74 -13.04 -8.27
CA ASN A 3 0.17 -12.68 -7.19
C ASN A 3 1.57 -12.24 -7.67
N ARG A 4 2.26 -11.42 -6.86
CA ARG A 4 3.59 -10.86 -7.18
C ARG A 4 4.62 -11.91 -7.56
N ASP A 5 4.65 -13.08 -6.89
CA ASP A 5 5.62 -14.16 -7.12
C ASP A 5 5.66 -14.69 -8.57
N VAL A 6 4.56 -14.59 -9.29
CA VAL A 6 4.46 -15.07 -10.68
C VAL A 6 4.31 -13.93 -11.71
N MET A 7 4.28 -12.66 -11.26
CA MET A 7 3.96 -11.54 -12.14
C MET A 7 5.00 -11.34 -13.24
N LEU A 8 6.30 -11.52 -12.97
CA LEU A 8 7.35 -11.37 -13.97
C LEU A 8 7.15 -12.36 -15.12
N LYS A 9 6.98 -13.64 -14.80
CA LYS A 9 6.76 -14.69 -15.82
C LYS A 9 5.53 -14.38 -16.68
N ARG A 10 4.42 -13.95 -16.06
CA ARG A 10 3.19 -13.61 -16.78
C ARG A 10 3.34 -12.36 -17.64
N ALA A 11 4.00 -11.33 -17.12
CA ALA A 11 4.32 -10.13 -17.89
C ALA A 11 5.19 -10.45 -19.10
N GLN A 12 6.26 -11.21 -18.93
CA GLN A 12 7.14 -11.64 -20.02
C GLN A 12 6.38 -12.38 -21.12
N THR A 13 5.52 -13.33 -20.76
CA THR A 13 4.75 -14.12 -21.74
C THR A 13 3.95 -13.26 -22.70
N ILE A 14 3.39 -12.14 -22.21
CA ILE A 14 2.50 -11.30 -23.02
C ILE A 14 3.23 -10.08 -23.58
N LEU A 15 4.05 -9.42 -22.74
CA LEU A 15 4.64 -8.13 -23.11
C LEU A 15 5.88 -8.27 -24.01
N SER A 16 6.52 -9.46 -24.07
CA SER A 16 7.63 -9.71 -25.01
C SER A 16 7.14 -9.93 -26.45
N ASP A 17 5.86 -10.23 -26.65
CA ASP A 17 5.26 -10.26 -27.99
C ASP A 17 4.82 -8.83 -28.38
N SER A 18 5.49 -8.26 -29.36
CA SER A 18 5.18 -6.90 -29.84
C SER A 18 3.75 -6.75 -30.38
N ASN A 19 3.16 -7.81 -30.94
CA ASN A 19 1.79 -7.78 -31.44
C ASN A 19 0.76 -7.79 -30.29
N ALA A 20 1.04 -8.49 -29.20
CA ALA A 20 0.18 -8.51 -28.03
C ALA A 20 0.41 -7.26 -27.15
N SER A 21 1.66 -6.91 -26.91
CA SER A 21 2.06 -5.83 -26.01
C SER A 21 1.41 -4.49 -26.30
N LYS A 22 1.21 -4.14 -27.59
CA LYS A 22 0.60 -2.86 -27.99
C LYS A 22 -0.83 -2.67 -27.49
N TYR A 23 -1.54 -3.76 -27.19
CA TYR A 23 -2.92 -3.73 -26.66
C TYR A 23 -2.99 -3.82 -25.14
N VAL A 24 -1.86 -4.00 -24.46
CA VAL A 24 -1.79 -4.17 -23.02
C VAL A 24 -1.32 -2.89 -22.36
N TRP A 25 -2.15 -2.33 -21.48
CA TRP A 25 -1.83 -1.12 -20.72
C TRP A 25 -0.76 -1.37 -19.65
N GLY A 26 -0.79 -2.53 -18.99
CA GLY A 26 0.13 -2.84 -17.90
C GLY A 26 -0.13 -4.18 -17.24
N THR A 27 0.47 -4.38 -16.08
CA THR A 27 0.39 -5.61 -15.28
C THR A 27 -0.33 -5.32 -13.97
N GLY A 28 -1.42 -6.07 -13.69
CA GLY A 28 -2.09 -6.13 -12.41
C GLY A 28 -1.46 -7.19 -11.51
N PHE A 29 -1.51 -7.01 -10.19
CA PHE A 29 -0.98 -8.00 -9.26
C PHE A 29 -1.64 -7.93 -7.88
N HIS A 30 -1.48 -9.04 -7.11
CA HIS A 30 -2.03 -9.28 -5.78
C HIS A 30 -0.91 -9.67 -4.79
N TRP A 31 -1.25 -9.89 -3.52
CA TRP A 31 -0.29 -10.17 -2.43
C TRP A 31 -0.41 -11.54 -1.75
N TYR A 32 -1.32 -12.40 -2.21
CA TYR A 32 -1.71 -13.59 -1.46
C TYR A 32 -0.63 -14.67 -1.33
N ASN A 33 0.45 -14.59 -2.12
CA ASN A 33 1.56 -15.53 -2.07
C ASN A 33 2.87 -14.87 -1.60
N GLY A 34 2.77 -13.98 -0.63
CA GLY A 34 3.91 -13.28 -0.02
C GLY A 34 4.25 -11.93 -0.67
N ASP A 35 5.24 -11.29 -0.12
CA ASP A 35 5.55 -9.89 -0.41
C ASP A 35 6.18 -9.69 -1.79
N HIS A 36 7.21 -10.46 -2.14
CA HIS A 36 7.86 -10.49 -3.47
C HIS A 36 7.98 -9.12 -4.17
N PHE A 37 8.26 -8.05 -3.42
CA PHE A 37 8.31 -6.67 -3.94
C PHE A 37 9.36 -6.48 -5.04
N ASP A 38 10.42 -7.30 -5.04
CA ASP A 38 11.44 -7.24 -6.08
C ASP A 38 10.91 -7.65 -7.45
N GLU A 39 9.88 -8.48 -7.51
CA GLU A 39 9.24 -8.86 -8.78
C GLU A 39 8.53 -7.66 -9.42
N VAL A 40 7.95 -6.77 -8.61
CA VAL A 40 7.34 -5.51 -9.09
C VAL A 40 8.40 -4.64 -9.79
N LYS A 41 9.57 -4.49 -9.14
CA LYS A 41 10.70 -3.75 -9.72
C LYS A 41 11.20 -4.40 -11.01
N LYS A 42 11.37 -5.73 -11.04
CA LYS A 42 11.85 -6.46 -12.24
C LYS A 42 10.91 -6.28 -13.43
N VAL A 43 9.59 -6.31 -13.20
CA VAL A 43 8.61 -6.06 -14.28
C VAL A 43 8.73 -4.64 -14.81
N HIS A 44 8.87 -3.64 -13.92
CA HIS A 44 9.10 -2.26 -14.34
C HIS A 44 10.39 -2.11 -15.17
N ASP A 45 11.51 -2.65 -14.67
CA ASP A 45 12.81 -2.52 -15.33
C ASP A 45 12.80 -3.17 -16.74
N MET A 46 12.09 -4.29 -16.88
CA MET A 46 11.97 -4.99 -18.16
C MET A 46 10.99 -4.32 -19.14
N PHE A 47 9.93 -3.70 -18.63
CA PHE A 47 8.86 -3.08 -19.42
C PHE A 47 8.54 -1.66 -18.91
N PRO A 48 9.48 -0.72 -18.95
CA PRO A 48 9.35 0.59 -18.28
C PRO A 48 8.22 1.46 -18.84
N ASN A 49 7.76 1.18 -20.07
CA ASN A 49 6.64 1.87 -20.69
C ASN A 49 5.27 1.25 -20.34
N LYS A 50 5.24 0.19 -19.54
CA LYS A 50 4.00 -0.46 -19.08
C LYS A 50 3.69 -0.07 -17.63
N ASN A 51 2.41 0.06 -17.37
CA ASN A 51 1.95 0.46 -16.05
C ASN A 51 1.87 -0.74 -15.11
N LEU A 52 1.98 -0.46 -13.81
CA LEU A 52 1.78 -1.43 -12.73
C LEU A 52 0.61 -0.98 -11.87
N ILE A 53 -0.21 -1.92 -11.45
CA ILE A 53 -1.35 -1.65 -10.58
C ILE A 53 -1.58 -2.83 -9.63
N PHE A 54 -1.68 -2.54 -8.34
CA PHE A 54 -2.16 -3.53 -7.38
C PHE A 54 -3.68 -3.59 -7.48
N THR A 55 -4.20 -4.74 -7.90
CA THR A 55 -5.62 -4.85 -8.31
C THR A 55 -6.50 -5.49 -7.27
N GLU A 56 -5.93 -6.17 -6.28
CA GLU A 56 -6.71 -6.86 -5.25
C GLU A 56 -5.86 -7.21 -4.02
N GLY A 57 -6.41 -6.96 -2.82
CA GLY A 57 -5.89 -7.47 -1.58
C GLY A 57 -6.94 -7.44 -0.48
N CYS A 58 -7.03 -8.49 0.32
CA CYS A 58 -7.71 -8.51 1.60
C CYS A 58 -6.93 -9.36 2.59
N GLN A 59 -7.15 -9.16 3.88
CA GLN A 59 -6.65 -10.09 4.88
C GLN A 59 -7.58 -11.30 4.92
N GLU A 60 -7.04 -12.47 4.59
CA GLU A 60 -7.75 -13.74 4.55
C GLU A 60 -7.96 -14.33 5.96
N ASN A 61 -8.74 -15.41 6.05
CA ASN A 61 -9.00 -16.21 7.25
C ASN A 61 -9.81 -15.49 8.33
N GLY A 62 -10.81 -14.72 7.91
CA GLY A 62 -11.78 -14.10 8.81
C GLY A 62 -11.55 -12.60 9.03
N PRO A 63 -12.41 -11.98 9.86
CA PRO A 63 -12.47 -10.52 9.99
C PRO A 63 -11.31 -9.93 10.81
N HIS A 64 -10.63 -10.71 11.65
CA HIS A 64 -9.51 -10.25 12.50
C HIS A 64 -9.83 -8.96 13.29
N ILE A 65 -11.03 -8.86 13.86
CA ILE A 65 -11.53 -7.65 14.52
C ILE A 65 -10.55 -7.17 15.60
N GLY A 66 -10.15 -5.90 15.52
CA GLY A 66 -9.26 -5.25 16.47
C GLY A 66 -7.76 -5.56 16.29
N SER A 67 -7.39 -6.38 15.29
CA SER A 67 -5.97 -6.64 15.00
C SER A 67 -5.27 -5.40 14.48
N TRP A 68 -4.16 -5.03 15.12
CA TRP A 68 -3.32 -3.91 14.69
C TRP A 68 -2.46 -4.27 13.47
N ASP A 69 -2.05 -5.52 13.36
CA ASP A 69 -1.20 -6.05 12.28
C ASP A 69 -1.83 -5.89 10.89
N LEU A 70 -3.17 -5.81 10.81
CA LEU A 70 -3.87 -5.52 9.56
C LEU A 70 -3.39 -4.21 8.94
N GLY A 71 -3.42 -3.13 9.71
CA GLY A 71 -2.99 -1.81 9.22
C GLY A 71 -1.55 -1.82 8.77
N GLU A 72 -0.67 -2.48 9.51
CA GLU A 72 0.75 -2.59 9.20
C GLU A 72 0.99 -3.41 7.92
N ARG A 73 0.28 -4.51 7.70
CA ARG A 73 0.35 -5.29 6.47
C ARG A 73 -0.03 -4.44 5.26
N TYR A 74 -1.17 -3.73 5.35
CA TYR A 74 -1.64 -2.84 4.29
C TYR A 74 -0.62 -1.74 3.97
N ALA A 75 -0.16 -1.01 4.98
CA ALA A 75 0.81 0.07 4.76
C ALA A 75 2.16 -0.44 4.24
N THR A 76 2.64 -1.61 4.72
CA THR A 76 3.84 -2.24 4.17
C THR A 76 3.70 -2.49 2.67
N SER A 77 2.57 -3.06 2.25
CA SER A 77 2.29 -3.34 0.85
C SER A 77 2.21 -2.05 0.02
N ILE A 78 1.41 -1.08 0.46
CA ILE A 78 1.19 0.18 -0.26
C ILE A 78 2.50 0.97 -0.42
N ILE A 79 3.30 1.11 0.65
CA ILE A 79 4.58 1.83 0.61
C ILE A 79 5.54 1.17 -0.37
N ASN A 80 5.68 -0.15 -0.29
CA ASN A 80 6.61 -0.87 -1.15
C ASN A 80 6.20 -0.86 -2.61
N ASP A 81 4.91 -1.03 -2.89
CA ASP A 81 4.39 -1.04 -4.26
C ASP A 81 4.50 0.35 -4.91
N LEU A 82 4.06 1.42 -4.21
CA LEU A 82 4.11 2.77 -4.76
C LEU A 82 5.55 3.26 -4.96
N ASN A 83 6.49 2.90 -4.09
CA ASN A 83 7.91 3.16 -4.28
C ASN A 83 8.51 2.37 -5.46
N ARG A 84 7.77 1.41 -6.04
CA ARG A 84 8.16 0.58 -7.19
C ARG A 84 7.26 0.82 -8.41
N TRP A 85 6.94 2.09 -8.68
CA TRP A 85 6.19 2.55 -9.87
C TRP A 85 4.75 2.04 -10.00
N THR A 86 4.17 1.45 -8.96
CA THR A 86 2.74 1.11 -8.94
C THR A 86 1.90 2.39 -8.94
N ARG A 87 0.97 2.50 -9.89
CA ARG A 87 0.18 3.73 -10.12
C ARG A 87 -1.09 3.83 -9.31
N ALA A 88 -1.62 2.71 -8.86
CA ALA A 88 -2.78 2.64 -7.98
C ALA A 88 -2.77 1.35 -7.17
N TRP A 89 -3.44 1.41 -6.03
CA TRP A 89 -3.58 0.30 -5.11
C TRP A 89 -5.05 0.15 -4.74
N LEU A 90 -5.65 -1.04 -4.99
CA LEU A 90 -7.06 -1.32 -4.78
C LEU A 90 -7.22 -2.40 -3.72
N ASP A 91 -8.06 -2.12 -2.72
CA ASP A 91 -8.51 -3.10 -1.76
C ASP A 91 -9.66 -3.94 -2.33
N TRP A 92 -9.93 -5.12 -1.72
CA TRP A 92 -10.99 -6.01 -2.19
C TRP A 92 -12.37 -5.58 -1.68
N ASN A 93 -12.51 -5.44 -0.37
CA ASN A 93 -13.79 -5.11 0.26
C ASN A 93 -13.67 -3.84 1.10
N LEU A 94 -14.64 -2.95 0.97
CA LEU A 94 -14.74 -1.76 1.80
C LEU A 94 -15.40 -2.07 3.15
N ILE A 95 -16.47 -2.87 3.12
CA ILE A 95 -17.27 -3.22 4.29
C ILE A 95 -17.61 -4.71 4.24
N LEU A 96 -17.44 -5.39 5.37
CA LEU A 96 -17.90 -6.77 5.60
C LEU A 96 -18.65 -6.86 6.95
N ASP A 97 -19.32 -8.00 7.17
CA ASP A 97 -19.96 -8.29 8.44
C ASP A 97 -18.96 -8.79 9.52
N GLU A 98 -19.43 -9.01 10.73
CA GLU A 98 -18.63 -9.48 11.88
C GLU A 98 -18.03 -10.88 11.68
N LYS A 99 -18.44 -11.61 10.65
CA LYS A 99 -17.89 -12.92 10.28
C LYS A 99 -16.86 -12.81 9.16
N GLY A 100 -16.73 -11.64 8.54
CA GLY A 100 -15.87 -11.41 7.38
C GLY A 100 -16.54 -11.74 6.05
N GLY A 101 -17.87 -11.67 6.02
CA GLY A 101 -18.70 -11.93 4.85
C GLY A 101 -19.62 -10.76 4.50
N PRO A 102 -20.57 -10.99 3.58
CA PRO A 102 -20.92 -12.28 2.95
C PRO A 102 -19.89 -12.75 1.92
N ASN A 103 -19.76 -14.08 1.78
CA ASN A 103 -18.95 -14.69 0.74
C ASN A 103 -19.57 -16.02 0.29
N HIS A 104 -19.74 -16.21 -1.03
CA HIS A 104 -20.45 -17.34 -1.62
C HIS A 104 -19.71 -18.69 -1.56
N VAL A 105 -18.39 -18.67 -1.29
CA VAL A 105 -17.55 -19.88 -1.15
C VAL A 105 -16.94 -20.03 0.24
N GLY A 106 -17.35 -19.19 1.21
CA GLY A 106 -16.85 -19.26 2.58
C GLY A 106 -15.42 -18.69 2.76
N ASN A 107 -14.91 -17.95 1.80
CA ASN A 107 -13.63 -17.26 1.92
C ASN A 107 -13.80 -15.94 2.69
N TYR A 108 -13.92 -16.05 3.99
CA TYR A 108 -14.12 -14.92 4.88
C TYR A 108 -12.83 -14.11 5.05
N CYS A 109 -12.97 -12.77 5.02
CA CYS A 109 -11.85 -11.83 5.03
C CYS A 109 -12.07 -10.71 6.05
N SER A 110 -11.05 -9.91 6.26
CA SER A 110 -11.18 -8.60 6.89
C SER A 110 -11.51 -7.52 5.85
N ALA A 111 -12.09 -6.42 6.33
CA ALA A 111 -12.26 -5.19 5.56
C ALA A 111 -11.91 -3.98 6.46
N PRO A 112 -11.62 -2.81 5.88
CA PRO A 112 -11.39 -1.58 6.65
C PRO A 112 -12.54 -1.23 7.59
N ILE A 113 -13.77 -1.55 7.20
CA ILE A 113 -14.98 -1.34 7.99
C ILE A 113 -15.67 -2.68 8.20
N ILE A 114 -16.01 -2.98 9.45
CA ILE A 114 -16.86 -4.11 9.83
C ILE A 114 -18.18 -3.59 10.35
N TYR A 115 -19.27 -4.13 9.84
CA TYR A 115 -20.60 -3.89 10.38
C TYR A 115 -21.03 -5.10 11.22
N ASP A 116 -20.98 -4.96 12.55
CA ASP A 116 -21.46 -5.99 13.48
C ASP A 116 -22.99 -6.02 13.49
N THR A 117 -23.57 -6.95 12.75
CA THR A 117 -25.03 -7.09 12.60
C THR A 117 -25.71 -7.48 13.89
N SER A 118 -25.00 -8.16 14.80
CA SER A 118 -25.56 -8.61 16.09
C SER A 118 -25.70 -7.47 17.10
N LYS A 119 -24.82 -6.46 17.01
CA LYS A 119 -24.80 -5.30 17.89
C LYS A 119 -25.32 -4.03 17.24
N ASN A 120 -25.52 -4.05 15.92
CA ASN A 120 -25.85 -2.88 15.11
C ASN A 120 -24.79 -1.78 15.24
N GLU A 121 -23.51 -2.17 15.14
CA GLU A 121 -22.36 -1.27 15.32
C GLU A 121 -21.45 -1.27 14.10
N VAL A 122 -20.86 -0.09 13.81
CA VAL A 122 -19.80 0.07 12.82
C VAL A 122 -18.46 0.07 13.54
N LEU A 123 -17.57 -0.84 13.13
CA LEU A 123 -16.21 -0.97 13.65
C LEU A 123 -15.21 -0.54 12.58
N TYR A 124 -14.35 0.41 12.90
CA TYR A 124 -13.23 0.81 12.05
C TYR A 124 -11.99 0.01 12.44
N GLN A 125 -11.50 -0.80 11.50
CA GLN A 125 -10.30 -1.60 11.70
C GLN A 125 -9.03 -0.75 11.58
N SER A 126 -7.89 -1.26 12.04
CA SER A 126 -6.59 -0.58 11.86
C SER A 126 -6.31 -0.27 10.39
N SER A 127 -6.68 -1.16 9.47
CA SER A 127 -6.53 -0.96 8.02
C SER A 127 -7.27 0.29 7.52
N PHE A 128 -8.42 0.65 8.08
CA PHE A 128 -9.13 1.90 7.74
C PHE A 128 -8.25 3.12 7.97
N TYR A 129 -7.60 3.19 9.11
CA TYR A 129 -6.74 4.32 9.46
C TYR A 129 -5.44 4.32 8.64
N TYR A 130 -4.81 3.16 8.49
CA TYR A 130 -3.56 3.03 7.74
C TYR A 130 -3.74 3.34 6.25
N ILE A 131 -4.77 2.79 5.59
CA ILE A 131 -5.14 3.14 4.21
C ILE A 131 -5.50 4.62 4.11
N GLY A 132 -6.14 5.17 5.14
CA GLY A 132 -6.49 6.58 5.23
C GLY A 132 -5.31 7.53 5.08
N HIS A 133 -4.11 7.18 5.57
CA HIS A 133 -2.89 7.96 5.36
C HIS A 133 -2.52 8.10 3.89
N PHE A 134 -2.77 7.10 3.07
CA PHE A 134 -2.52 7.15 1.63
C PHE A 134 -3.67 7.81 0.88
N SER A 135 -4.88 7.32 1.04
CA SER A 135 -6.04 7.76 0.27
C SER A 135 -6.43 9.23 0.53
N ARG A 136 -6.16 9.74 1.74
CA ARG A 136 -6.42 11.14 2.10
C ARG A 136 -5.36 12.09 1.57
N PHE A 137 -4.08 11.71 1.61
CA PHE A 137 -2.96 12.62 1.38
C PHE A 137 -2.29 12.44 0.02
N ILE A 138 -2.42 11.28 -0.63
CA ILE A 138 -1.92 11.06 -1.98
C ILE A 138 -3.10 11.06 -2.95
N LYS A 139 -3.28 12.16 -3.66
CA LYS A 139 -4.38 12.34 -4.59
C LYS A 139 -3.97 12.02 -6.03
N ARG A 140 -4.96 11.86 -6.89
CA ARG A 140 -4.70 11.74 -8.33
C ARG A 140 -3.87 12.93 -8.83
N GLY A 141 -2.80 12.63 -9.56
CA GLY A 141 -1.86 13.62 -10.06
C GLY A 141 -0.64 13.87 -9.17
N HIS A 142 -0.57 13.27 -7.97
CA HIS A 142 0.66 13.26 -7.20
C HIS A 142 1.72 12.38 -7.86
N HIS A 143 2.97 12.77 -7.73
CA HIS A 143 4.12 11.98 -8.13
C HIS A 143 4.85 11.46 -6.90
N VAL A 144 5.14 10.17 -6.88
CA VAL A 144 6.04 9.61 -5.86
C VAL A 144 7.44 10.16 -6.09
N ILE A 145 8.06 10.62 -5.03
CA ILE A 145 9.43 11.13 -5.02
C ILE A 145 10.27 10.28 -4.06
N GLU A 146 11.57 10.22 -4.33
CA GLU A 146 12.48 9.46 -3.49
C GLU A 146 12.52 10.00 -2.07
N SER A 147 12.46 9.09 -1.10
CA SER A 147 12.71 9.36 0.31
C SER A 147 13.71 8.36 0.85
N ILE A 148 14.79 8.87 1.45
CA ILE A 148 15.88 8.04 1.98
C ILE A 148 15.77 8.00 3.49
N LEU A 149 15.69 6.81 4.05
CA LEU A 149 15.75 6.55 5.49
C LEU A 149 17.17 6.15 5.88
N SER A 150 17.61 6.59 7.05
CA SER A 150 18.91 6.20 7.65
C SER A 150 18.83 4.88 8.43
N THR A 151 17.68 4.23 8.47
CA THR A 151 17.41 2.98 9.19
C THR A 151 16.41 2.14 8.40
N ASP A 152 16.54 0.82 8.49
CA ASP A 152 15.61 -0.15 7.94
C ASP A 152 14.43 -0.44 8.86
N ASP A 153 14.46 0.08 10.10
CA ASP A 153 13.41 -0.07 11.11
C ASP A 153 12.10 0.66 10.73
N LEU A 154 12.15 1.54 9.75
CA LEU A 154 11.03 2.35 9.30
C LEU A 154 10.75 2.14 7.81
N LEU A 155 9.50 2.36 7.42
CA LEU A 155 9.13 2.47 6.01
C LEU A 155 8.64 3.88 5.71
N SER A 156 8.95 4.39 4.52
CA SER A 156 8.46 5.71 4.09
C SER A 156 8.04 5.75 2.63
N LEU A 157 7.11 6.66 2.36
CA LEU A 157 6.67 7.02 1.02
C LEU A 157 6.48 8.53 0.98
N SER A 158 7.13 9.18 0.03
CA SER A 158 6.93 10.61 -0.22
C SER A 158 6.26 10.87 -1.56
N SER A 159 5.39 11.86 -1.61
CA SER A 159 4.75 12.30 -2.85
C SER A 159 4.69 13.82 -2.92
N ILE A 160 4.70 14.35 -4.14
CA ILE A 160 4.59 15.77 -4.43
C ILE A 160 3.40 16.02 -5.36
N ASP A 161 2.64 17.07 -5.09
CA ASP A 161 1.57 17.54 -5.98
C ASP A 161 2.08 18.61 -6.99
N HIS A 162 1.18 19.06 -7.85
CA HIS A 162 1.48 20.06 -8.88
C HIS A 162 1.79 21.46 -8.31
N GLU A 163 1.42 21.72 -7.06
CA GLU A 163 1.70 22.99 -6.36
C GLU A 163 3.04 22.95 -5.61
N GLY A 164 3.69 21.79 -5.56
CA GLY A 164 4.94 21.58 -4.85
C GLY A 164 4.78 21.23 -3.36
N LYS A 165 3.57 20.88 -2.92
CA LYS A 165 3.31 20.38 -1.58
C LYS A 165 3.77 18.94 -1.47
N ILE A 166 4.54 18.63 -0.44
CA ILE A 166 5.08 17.30 -0.21
C ILE A 166 4.33 16.63 0.95
N ASN A 167 3.87 15.41 0.73
CA ASN A 167 3.33 14.53 1.76
C ASN A 167 4.31 13.38 1.96
N THR A 168 4.77 13.16 3.19
CA THR A 168 5.62 12.03 3.55
C THR A 168 4.93 11.18 4.60
N ILE A 169 4.65 9.94 4.25
CA ILE A 169 4.06 8.93 5.13
C ILE A 169 5.20 8.10 5.68
N ILE A 170 5.24 7.91 6.99
CA ILE A 170 6.27 7.14 7.70
C ILE A 170 5.58 6.14 8.61
N MET A 171 6.00 4.89 8.53
CA MET A 171 5.48 3.81 9.37
C MET A 171 6.59 3.20 10.23
N ASN A 172 6.30 3.05 11.51
CA ASN A 172 7.10 2.34 12.51
C ASN A 172 6.37 1.07 12.93
N LYS A 173 6.94 -0.10 12.61
CA LYS A 173 6.42 -1.40 13.06
C LYS A 173 7.11 -1.93 14.32
N GLU A 174 8.15 -1.24 14.76
CA GLU A 174 8.93 -1.65 15.93
C GLU A 174 8.16 -1.42 17.24
N GLU A 175 8.54 -2.17 18.27
CA GLU A 175 7.99 -2.04 19.63
C GLU A 175 8.63 -0.88 20.44
N LYS A 176 9.38 -0.01 19.77
CA LYS A 176 10.05 1.16 20.35
C LYS A 176 9.80 2.40 19.50
N ASP A 177 9.76 3.55 20.14
CA ASP A 177 9.72 4.84 19.47
C ASP A 177 11.02 5.06 18.67
N GLN A 178 10.90 5.65 17.50
CA GLN A 178 12.01 5.99 16.61
C GLN A 178 12.17 7.50 16.50
N THR A 179 13.36 8.02 16.77
CA THR A 179 13.66 9.44 16.57
C THR A 179 14.24 9.66 15.19
N LEU A 180 13.64 10.54 14.42
CA LEU A 180 14.05 10.90 13.08
C LEU A 180 14.45 12.35 12.97
N LYS A 181 15.44 12.58 12.11
CA LYS A 181 15.73 13.90 11.56
C LYS A 181 15.32 13.93 10.10
N VAL A 182 14.21 14.61 9.82
CA VAL A 182 13.70 14.78 8.46
C VAL A 182 14.31 16.04 7.85
N LYS A 183 14.83 15.90 6.63
CA LYS A 183 15.42 17.01 5.86
C LYS A 183 14.67 17.18 4.55
N TYR A 184 14.21 18.42 4.30
CA TYR A 184 13.68 18.85 3.01
C TYR A 184 14.50 20.07 2.56
N ASN A 185 15.36 19.91 1.57
CA ASN A 185 16.32 20.95 1.18
C ASN A 185 17.08 21.47 2.42
N ASP A 186 16.93 22.76 2.76
CA ASP A 186 17.59 23.38 3.90
C ASP A 186 16.79 23.28 5.22
N SER A 187 15.52 22.89 5.14
CA SER A 187 14.67 22.73 6.31
C SER A 187 14.94 21.39 7.01
N LYS A 188 15.08 21.43 8.33
CA LYS A 188 15.30 20.24 9.16
C LYS A 188 14.31 20.24 10.32
N ILE A 189 13.68 19.11 10.56
CA ILE A 189 12.84 18.88 11.73
C ILE A 189 13.27 17.59 12.44
N ASN A 190 13.23 17.60 13.77
CA ASN A 190 13.34 16.39 14.56
C ASN A 190 11.94 15.96 14.97
N LEU A 191 11.65 14.68 14.87
CA LEU A 191 10.36 14.12 15.29
C LEU A 191 10.56 12.73 15.88
N VAL A 192 9.60 12.33 16.69
CA VAL A 192 9.48 10.97 17.20
C VAL A 192 8.35 10.29 16.44
N VAL A 193 8.62 9.12 15.87
CA VAL A 193 7.62 8.22 15.31
C VAL A 193 7.32 7.19 16.39
N PRO A 194 6.13 7.22 17.01
CA PRO A 194 5.80 6.29 18.08
C PRO A 194 5.88 4.85 17.61
N LYS A 195 6.10 3.94 18.54
CA LYS A 195 6.04 2.51 18.27
C LYS A 195 4.71 2.11 17.65
N ARG A 196 4.72 1.11 16.76
CA ARG A 196 3.51 0.53 16.15
C ARG A 196 2.57 1.60 15.59
N SER A 197 3.11 2.54 14.79
CA SER A 197 2.34 3.69 14.31
C SER A 197 2.63 4.06 12.87
N ILE A 198 1.73 4.84 12.30
CA ILE A 198 1.89 5.50 11.00
C ILE A 198 1.60 7.00 11.16
N ILE A 199 2.43 7.83 10.55
CA ILE A 199 2.27 9.29 10.57
C ILE A 199 2.34 9.86 9.16
N THR A 200 1.76 11.03 8.97
CA THR A 200 1.91 11.82 7.72
C THR A 200 2.45 13.19 8.05
N LEU A 201 3.56 13.53 7.42
CA LEU A 201 4.13 14.88 7.43
C LEU A 201 3.68 15.62 6.17
N ILE A 202 3.31 16.87 6.36
CA ILE A 202 2.91 17.75 5.26
C ILE A 202 3.85 18.95 5.24
N LYS A 203 4.54 19.14 4.12
CA LYS A 203 5.33 20.33 3.86
C LYS A 203 4.65 21.13 2.77
N ASN A 204 4.15 22.30 3.13
CA ASN A 204 3.69 23.27 2.16
C ASN A 204 4.90 23.89 1.45
N LYS A 205 4.66 24.43 0.29
CA LYS A 205 5.67 25.13 -0.52
C LYS A 205 6.32 26.26 0.25
#